data_1bf85cc200d015b0597937f80ad8805c
#
_entry.id   1bf85cc200d015b0597937f80ad8805c
#
_cell.length_a   1.000
_cell.length_b   1.000
_cell.length_c   1.000
_cell.angle_alpha   90.00
_cell.angle_beta   90.00
_cell.angle_gamma   90.00
#
_symmetry.space_group_name_H-M   'P 1'
#
loop_
_entity.id
_entity.type
_entity.pdbx_description
1 polymer ?
#
loop_
_entity_poly.entity_id
_entity_poly.type
_entity_poly.pdbx_seq_one_letter_code
_entity_poly.pdbx_strand_id
1 'polypeptide(L)'
;MAAKKVADYIGTVHHEINYTIEEGLDAIRDVIYYIETYDVTTVRASTPMYLLARVIKSMGIKMVLSGEGADEVFGGYLYFHKAPDAKAFHEETVRKLSKLYMYDCLRANKSLCAWGVEGRVPFLDKEFLDIAMRLNPEAVSYTHLTLPT
;
A
#
# COMPACT_ATOMS: atom_id res chain seq x y z
N MET A 1 1.53 -12.83 -14.84
CA MET A 1 1.13 -12.27 -13.55
C MET A 1 0.22 -11.08 -13.79
N ALA A 2 -0.64 -10.71 -12.81
CA ALA A 2 -1.64 -9.64 -13.01
C ALA A 2 -0.99 -8.27 -13.30
N ALA A 3 0.05 -7.89 -12.53
CA ALA A 3 0.76 -6.63 -12.73
C ALA A 3 1.34 -6.47 -14.16
N LYS A 4 1.91 -7.54 -14.73
CA LYS A 4 2.42 -7.51 -16.10
C LYS A 4 1.31 -7.24 -17.12
N LYS A 5 0.13 -7.88 -16.96
CA LYS A 5 -1.02 -7.63 -17.87
C LYS A 5 -1.49 -6.18 -17.82
N VAL A 6 -1.51 -5.58 -16.64
CA VAL A 6 -1.87 -4.16 -16.47
C VAL A 6 -0.80 -3.28 -17.12
N ALA A 7 0.48 -3.54 -16.87
CA ALA A 7 1.59 -2.78 -17.45
C ALA A 7 1.56 -2.81 -18.98
N ASP A 8 1.31 -3.99 -19.57
CA ASP A 8 1.19 -4.15 -21.03
C ASP A 8 -0.02 -3.38 -21.58
N TYR A 9 -1.16 -3.41 -20.88
CA TYR A 9 -2.37 -2.71 -21.29
C TYR A 9 -2.19 -1.19 -21.30
N ILE A 10 -1.54 -0.62 -20.29
CA ILE A 10 -1.29 0.83 -20.19
C ILE A 10 -0.01 1.28 -20.92
N GLY A 11 0.77 0.34 -21.48
CA GLY A 11 1.97 0.65 -22.27
C GLY A 11 3.17 1.13 -21.45
N THR A 12 3.31 0.69 -20.21
CA THR A 12 4.45 1.05 -19.35
C THR A 12 5.61 0.06 -19.47
N VAL A 13 6.83 0.55 -19.17
CA VAL A 13 7.99 -0.33 -19.01
C VAL A 13 7.89 -1.02 -17.65
N HIS A 14 7.70 -2.35 -17.68
CA HIS A 14 7.52 -3.15 -16.48
C HIS A 14 8.85 -3.72 -15.99
N HIS A 15 9.20 -3.43 -14.73
CA HIS A 15 10.33 -4.03 -14.03
C HIS A 15 9.81 -4.98 -12.96
N GLU A 16 10.12 -6.26 -13.10
CA GLU A 16 9.79 -7.29 -12.10
C GLU A 16 11.04 -7.61 -11.28
N ILE A 17 10.96 -7.36 -9.98
CA ILE A 17 12.06 -7.58 -9.04
C ILE A 17 11.71 -8.80 -8.18
N ASN A 18 12.56 -9.81 -8.25
CA ASN A 18 12.45 -11.02 -7.43
C ASN A 18 13.58 -11.03 -6.40
N TYR A 19 13.31 -11.55 -5.22
CA TYR A 19 14.30 -11.80 -4.17
C TYR A 19 14.12 -13.20 -3.59
N THR A 20 15.20 -13.78 -3.08
CA THR A 20 15.17 -15.11 -2.47
C THR A 20 14.69 -15.04 -1.02
N ILE A 21 14.36 -16.21 -0.45
CA ILE A 21 14.02 -16.31 0.97
C ILE A 21 15.20 -15.86 1.84
N GLU A 22 16.40 -16.26 1.45
CA GLU A 22 17.65 -15.90 2.15
C GLU A 22 17.86 -14.38 2.15
N GLU A 23 17.74 -13.73 0.99
CA GLU A 23 17.82 -12.26 0.90
C GLU A 23 16.78 -11.57 1.76
N GLY A 24 15.58 -12.12 1.81
CA GLY A 24 14.52 -11.61 2.69
C GLY A 24 14.85 -11.74 4.16
N LEU A 25 15.36 -12.89 4.59
CA LEU A 25 15.75 -13.15 5.98
C LEU A 25 16.94 -12.28 6.41
N ASP A 26 17.95 -12.15 5.56
CA ASP A 26 19.12 -11.33 5.81
C ASP A 26 18.77 -9.84 5.97
N ALA A 27 17.76 -9.37 5.24
CA ALA A 27 17.31 -7.99 5.32
C ALA A 27 16.53 -7.64 6.60
N ILE A 28 15.98 -8.61 7.34
CA ILE A 28 15.05 -8.38 8.47
C ILE A 28 15.65 -7.45 9.52
N ARG A 29 16.93 -7.63 9.86
CA ARG A 29 17.58 -6.80 10.88
C ARG A 29 17.66 -5.34 10.46
N ASP A 30 18.03 -5.07 9.23
CA ASP A 30 18.09 -3.72 8.68
C ASP A 30 16.69 -3.12 8.55
N VAL A 31 15.72 -3.93 8.11
CA VAL A 31 14.32 -3.50 8.03
C VAL A 31 13.84 -3.05 9.40
N ILE A 32 14.01 -3.85 10.46
CA ILE A 32 13.62 -3.47 11.84
C ILE A 32 14.30 -2.17 12.27
N TYR A 33 15.58 -2.00 11.95
CA TYR A 33 16.32 -0.79 12.27
C TYR A 33 15.71 0.45 11.62
N TYR A 34 15.43 0.37 10.31
CA TYR A 34 14.92 1.52 9.55
C TYR A 34 13.45 1.83 9.82
N ILE A 35 12.60 0.81 9.98
CA ILE A 35 11.16 1.04 10.27
C ILE A 35 10.88 1.36 11.74
N GLU A 36 11.88 1.15 12.62
CA GLU A 36 11.82 1.45 14.06
C GLU A 36 10.67 0.73 14.80
N THR A 37 10.31 -0.44 14.34
CA THR A 37 9.33 -1.34 14.97
C THR A 37 9.67 -2.79 14.69
N TYR A 38 9.22 -3.70 15.56
CA TYR A 38 9.34 -5.14 15.38
C TYR A 38 7.97 -5.85 15.30
N ASP A 39 6.92 -5.08 15.01
CA ASP A 39 5.61 -5.67 14.71
C ASP A 39 5.70 -6.61 13.52
N VAL A 40 5.23 -7.84 13.70
CA VAL A 40 5.35 -8.92 12.71
C VAL A 40 4.76 -8.53 11.35
N THR A 41 3.58 -7.90 11.35
CA THR A 41 2.90 -7.52 10.11
C THR A 41 3.67 -6.43 9.38
N THR A 42 4.13 -5.44 10.12
CA THR A 42 4.90 -4.32 9.55
C THR A 42 6.25 -4.80 9.00
N VAL A 43 7.00 -5.61 9.74
CA VAL A 43 8.29 -6.16 9.28
C VAL A 43 8.10 -6.99 8.01
N ARG A 44 7.14 -7.91 8.02
CA ARG A 44 6.85 -8.78 6.87
C ARG A 44 6.51 -7.99 5.61
N ALA A 45 5.71 -6.95 5.74
CA ALA A 45 5.30 -6.12 4.60
C ALA A 45 6.39 -5.12 4.18
N SER A 46 7.24 -4.67 5.11
CA SER A 46 8.33 -3.74 4.82
C SER A 46 9.52 -4.39 4.12
N THR A 47 9.78 -5.66 4.36
CA THR A 47 10.94 -6.38 3.79
C THR A 47 10.97 -6.31 2.25
N PRO A 48 9.90 -6.68 1.52
CA PRO A 48 9.89 -6.53 0.07
C PRO A 48 9.98 -5.07 -0.38
N MET A 49 9.38 -4.13 0.32
CA MET A 49 9.47 -2.70 -0.01
C MET A 49 10.88 -2.17 0.16
N TYR A 50 11.57 -2.56 1.22
CA TYR A 50 12.96 -2.19 1.48
C TYR A 50 13.90 -2.70 0.37
N LEU A 51 13.74 -3.97 -0.01
CA LEU A 51 14.54 -4.58 -1.09
C LEU A 51 14.24 -3.95 -2.46
N LEU A 52 12.97 -3.68 -2.74
CA LEU A 52 12.55 -2.97 -3.94
C LEU A 52 13.12 -1.55 -3.99
N ALA A 53 13.07 -0.81 -2.88
CA ALA A 53 13.61 0.55 -2.79
C ALA A 53 15.12 0.60 -3.08
N ARG A 54 15.88 -0.42 -2.67
CA ARG A 54 17.30 -0.59 -3.01
C ARG A 54 17.51 -0.62 -4.52
N VAL A 55 16.69 -1.40 -5.23
CA VAL A 55 16.78 -1.51 -6.70
C VAL A 55 16.37 -0.19 -7.35
N ILE A 56 15.27 0.42 -6.93
CA ILE A 56 14.81 1.73 -7.42
C ILE A 56 15.92 2.78 -7.28
N LYS A 57 16.58 2.80 -6.14
CA LYS A 57 17.73 3.69 -5.89
C LYS A 57 18.88 3.42 -6.86
N SER A 58 19.21 2.16 -7.14
CA SER A 58 20.27 1.79 -8.07
C SER A 58 19.98 2.23 -9.52
N MET A 59 18.71 2.38 -9.87
CA MET A 59 18.28 2.92 -11.16
C MET A 59 18.36 4.45 -11.24
N GLY A 60 18.79 5.14 -10.20
CA GLY A 60 18.88 6.59 -10.14
C GLY A 60 17.55 7.30 -9.86
N ILE A 61 16.50 6.57 -9.56
CA ILE A 61 15.17 7.09 -9.28
C ILE A 61 15.13 7.60 -7.84
N LYS A 62 14.60 8.81 -7.66
CA LYS A 62 14.55 9.50 -6.37
C LYS A 62 13.14 9.54 -5.76
N MET A 63 12.10 9.30 -6.57
CA MET A 63 10.71 9.41 -6.16
C MET A 63 9.88 8.35 -6.88
N VAL A 64 8.91 7.79 -6.15
CA VAL A 64 7.93 6.83 -6.67
C VAL A 64 6.51 7.20 -6.25
N LEU A 65 5.54 6.85 -7.08
CA LEU A 65 4.13 6.88 -6.71
C LEU A 65 3.73 5.52 -6.15
N SER A 66 2.95 5.51 -5.08
CA SER A 66 2.44 4.30 -4.44
C SER A 66 0.93 4.31 -4.34
N GLY A 67 0.32 3.12 -4.41
CA GLY A 67 -1.11 2.91 -4.20
C GLY A 67 -1.55 2.84 -2.73
N GLU A 68 -0.68 3.18 -1.79
CA GLU A 68 -1.00 3.16 -0.35
C GLU A 68 -2.23 4.03 -0.04
N GLY A 69 -3.11 3.52 0.83
CA GLY A 69 -4.34 4.19 1.22
C GLY A 69 -5.56 3.82 0.37
N ALA A 70 -5.38 3.23 -0.81
CA ALA A 70 -6.51 2.89 -1.69
C ALA A 70 -7.47 1.88 -1.04
N ASP A 71 -6.95 0.86 -0.38
CA ASP A 71 -7.75 -0.17 0.29
C ASP A 71 -8.53 0.39 1.49
N GLU A 72 -7.98 1.34 2.19
CA GLU A 72 -8.62 2.02 3.32
C GLU A 72 -9.73 2.95 2.86
N VAL A 73 -9.51 3.67 1.76
CA VAL A 73 -10.49 4.62 1.20
C VAL A 73 -11.67 3.88 0.57
N PHE A 74 -11.39 2.83 -0.21
CA PHE A 74 -12.40 2.13 -1.02
C PHE A 74 -12.80 0.76 -0.47
N GLY A 75 -12.38 0.41 0.74
CA GLY A 75 -12.74 -0.86 1.37
C GLY A 75 -12.18 -2.09 0.64
N GLY A 76 -10.93 -2.05 0.19
CA GLY A 76 -10.30 -3.11 -0.60
C GLY A 76 -10.00 -4.40 0.16
N TYR A 77 -10.03 -4.40 1.49
CA TYR A 77 -9.79 -5.60 2.29
C TYR A 77 -11.03 -6.49 2.35
N LEU A 78 -10.85 -7.80 2.25
CA LEU A 78 -11.94 -8.78 2.24
C LEU A 78 -12.89 -8.67 3.45
N TYR A 79 -12.40 -8.23 4.60
CA TYR A 79 -13.25 -8.12 5.78
C TYR A 79 -14.28 -6.99 5.68
N PHE A 80 -14.08 -5.98 4.84
CA PHE A 80 -15.08 -4.92 4.60
C PHE A 80 -16.40 -5.47 4.07
N HIS A 81 -16.38 -6.60 3.34
CA HIS A 81 -17.59 -7.28 2.87
C HIS A 81 -18.47 -7.84 4.00
N LYS A 82 -17.97 -7.86 5.24
CA LYS A 82 -18.72 -8.28 6.43
C LYS A 82 -19.39 -7.11 7.15
N ALA A 83 -19.27 -5.89 6.63
CA ALA A 83 -19.97 -4.74 7.19
C ALA A 83 -21.48 -4.99 7.14
N PRO A 84 -22.22 -4.80 8.25
CA PRO A 84 -23.66 -5.07 8.30
C PRO A 84 -24.48 -4.10 7.46
N ASP A 85 -23.98 -2.88 7.27
CA ASP A 85 -24.60 -1.83 6.48
C ASP A 85 -23.58 -0.80 5.96
N ALA A 86 -24.03 0.10 5.12
CA ALA A 86 -23.20 1.15 4.51
C ALA A 86 -22.60 2.12 5.55
N LYS A 87 -23.30 2.37 6.65
CA LYS A 87 -22.83 3.24 7.72
C LYS A 87 -21.64 2.59 8.44
N ALA A 88 -21.77 1.34 8.84
CA ALA A 88 -20.69 0.58 9.48
C ALA A 88 -19.46 0.44 8.56
N PHE A 89 -19.68 0.25 7.26
CA PHE A 89 -18.62 0.27 6.27
C PHE A 89 -17.87 1.61 6.26
N HIS A 90 -18.60 2.72 6.18
CA HIS A 90 -18.01 4.06 6.19
C HIS A 90 -17.27 4.36 7.50
N GLU A 91 -17.85 4.04 8.64
CA GLU A 91 -17.20 4.21 9.95
C GLU A 91 -15.88 3.45 10.04
N GLU A 92 -15.83 2.24 9.49
CA GLU A 92 -14.60 1.44 9.47
C GLU A 92 -13.54 2.03 8.52
N THR A 93 -13.90 2.57 7.34
CA THR A 93 -12.96 3.27 6.47
C THR A 93 -12.35 4.50 7.17
N VAL A 94 -13.17 5.31 7.82
CA VAL A 94 -12.71 6.45 8.62
C VAL A 94 -11.77 6.00 9.75
N ARG A 95 -12.13 4.93 10.48
CA ARG A 95 -11.32 4.38 11.54
C ARG A 95 -9.96 3.89 11.05
N LYS A 96 -9.92 3.25 9.87
CA LYS A 96 -8.66 2.78 9.27
C LYS A 96 -7.77 3.95 8.85
N LEU A 97 -8.32 4.91 8.12
CA LEU A 97 -7.59 6.10 7.69
C LEU A 97 -7.02 6.89 8.87
N SER A 98 -7.79 7.06 9.95
CA SER A 98 -7.34 7.78 11.14
C SER A 98 -6.16 7.14 11.87
N LYS A 99 -5.91 5.83 11.64
CA LYS A 99 -4.82 5.06 12.26
C LYS A 99 -3.70 4.68 11.27
N LEU A 100 -3.84 5.02 10.01
CA LEU A 100 -2.93 4.58 8.94
C LEU A 100 -1.49 5.04 9.18
N TYR A 101 -1.30 6.19 9.81
CA TYR A 101 0.01 6.73 10.17
C TYR A 101 0.83 5.81 11.09
N MET A 102 0.16 4.96 11.89
CA MET A 102 0.84 4.03 12.82
C MET A 102 1.32 2.73 12.13
N TYR A 103 0.86 2.44 10.93
CA TYR A 103 1.11 1.17 10.23
C TYR A 103 1.66 1.38 8.83
N ASP A 104 0.77 1.54 7.84
CA ASP A 104 1.13 1.51 6.44
C ASP A 104 1.94 2.74 6.00
N CYS A 105 1.65 3.91 6.56
CA CYS A 105 2.46 5.10 6.30
C CYS A 105 3.89 4.95 6.83
N LEU A 106 4.06 4.38 8.03
CA LEU A 106 5.39 4.10 8.57
C LEU A 106 6.14 3.10 7.70
N ARG A 107 5.50 2.00 7.35
CA ARG A 107 6.05 0.96 6.49
C ARG A 107 6.52 1.54 5.16
N ALA A 108 5.61 2.17 4.42
CA ALA A 108 5.90 2.69 3.09
C ALA A 108 6.97 3.78 3.12
N ASN A 109 6.80 4.79 3.99
CA ASN A 109 7.72 5.91 4.07
C ASN A 109 9.12 5.48 4.53
N LYS A 110 9.23 4.76 5.64
CA LYS A 110 10.53 4.41 6.22
C LYS A 110 11.31 3.41 5.37
N SER A 111 10.64 2.44 4.75
CA SER A 111 11.30 1.49 3.83
C SER A 111 11.88 2.17 2.60
N LEU A 112 11.19 3.15 2.03
CA LEU A 112 11.69 3.94 0.91
C LEU A 112 12.79 4.91 1.33
N CYS A 113 12.59 5.62 2.46
CA CYS A 113 13.56 6.57 3.00
C CYS A 113 14.89 5.92 3.38
N ALA A 114 14.91 4.64 3.78
CA ALA A 114 16.13 3.89 4.05
C ALA A 114 17.14 3.93 2.89
N TRP A 115 16.63 4.07 1.67
CA TRP A 115 17.43 4.18 0.44
C TRP A 115 17.40 5.59 -0.17
N GLY A 116 16.84 6.57 0.51
CA GLY A 116 16.72 7.95 0.02
C GLY A 116 15.79 8.07 -1.17
N VAL A 117 14.75 7.24 -1.24
CA VAL A 117 13.67 7.32 -2.23
C VAL A 117 12.46 7.96 -1.57
N GLU A 118 11.88 8.99 -2.18
CA GLU A 118 10.66 9.63 -1.73
C GLU A 118 9.44 8.86 -2.22
N GLY A 119 8.54 8.47 -1.32
CA GLY A 119 7.24 7.89 -1.66
C GLY A 119 6.16 8.95 -1.67
N ARG A 120 5.40 9.03 -2.75
CA ARG A 120 4.19 9.86 -2.87
C ARG A 120 2.96 8.99 -2.96
N VAL A 121 1.92 9.36 -2.22
CA VAL A 121 0.71 8.56 -1.97
C VAL A 121 -0.55 9.33 -2.40
N PRO A 122 -0.88 9.36 -3.71
CA PRO A 122 -1.99 10.17 -4.22
C PRO A 122 -3.35 9.89 -3.56
N PHE A 123 -3.59 8.63 -3.12
CA PHE A 123 -4.83 8.26 -2.42
C PHE A 123 -4.96 8.86 -1.02
N LEU A 124 -3.87 9.40 -0.46
CA LEU A 124 -3.86 10.07 0.85
C LEU A 124 -3.75 11.59 0.73
N ASP A 125 -3.87 12.15 -0.47
CA ASP A 125 -4.00 13.59 -0.68
C ASP A 125 -5.25 14.13 0.00
N LYS A 126 -5.15 15.30 0.64
CA LYS A 126 -6.26 15.84 1.45
C LYS A 126 -7.50 16.15 0.63
N GLU A 127 -7.32 16.74 -0.55
CA GLU A 127 -8.45 17.09 -1.43
C GLU A 127 -9.08 15.82 -1.99
N PHE A 128 -8.26 14.85 -2.38
CA PHE A 128 -8.73 13.55 -2.81
C PHE A 128 -9.54 12.84 -1.72
N LEU A 129 -9.02 12.77 -0.49
CA LEU A 129 -9.72 12.15 0.64
C LEU A 129 -11.04 12.84 0.94
N ASP A 130 -11.07 14.18 0.92
CA ASP A 130 -12.29 14.94 1.19
C ASP A 130 -13.41 14.64 0.17
N ILE A 131 -13.04 14.44 -1.09
CA ILE A 131 -13.98 14.04 -2.14
C ILE A 131 -14.36 12.56 -2.01
N ALA A 132 -13.39 11.66 -1.90
CA ALA A 132 -13.61 10.22 -1.87
C ALA A 132 -14.46 9.77 -0.68
N MET A 133 -14.25 10.37 0.49
CA MET A 133 -14.99 10.04 1.71
C MET A 133 -16.44 10.60 1.72
N ARG A 134 -16.81 11.43 0.74
CA ARG A 134 -18.20 11.89 0.53
C ARG A 134 -18.98 11.02 -0.47
N LEU A 135 -18.34 10.04 -1.10
CA LEU A 135 -19.04 9.11 -1.97
C LEU A 135 -20.06 8.30 -1.18
N ASN A 136 -21.17 7.95 -1.85
CA ASN A 136 -22.18 7.09 -1.22
C ASN A 136 -21.55 5.72 -0.91
N PRO A 137 -21.46 5.31 0.37
CA PRO A 137 -20.83 4.05 0.77
C PRO A 137 -21.50 2.82 0.13
N GLU A 138 -22.79 2.88 -0.18
CA GLU A 138 -23.48 1.79 -0.87
C GLU A 138 -22.91 1.54 -2.28
N ALA A 139 -22.59 2.62 -3.01
CA ALA A 139 -21.99 2.51 -4.34
C ALA A 139 -20.54 2.00 -4.29
N VAL A 140 -19.79 2.35 -3.26
CA VAL A 140 -18.40 1.89 -3.05
C VAL A 140 -18.38 0.40 -2.70
N SER A 141 -19.26 -0.05 -1.80
CA SER A 141 -19.37 -1.45 -1.37
C SER A 141 -19.76 -2.39 -2.52
N TYR A 142 -20.63 -1.96 -3.42
CA TYR A 142 -21.10 -2.76 -4.55
C TYR A 142 -20.04 -3.05 -5.60
N THR A 143 -19.09 -2.15 -5.81
CA THR A 143 -18.04 -2.32 -6.84
C THR A 143 -17.11 -3.50 -6.54
N HIS A 144 -16.99 -3.93 -5.30
CA HIS A 144 -16.15 -5.08 -4.94
C HIS A 144 -16.88 -6.44 -5.00
N LEU A 145 -18.21 -6.45 -5.05
CA LEU A 145 -19.01 -7.69 -5.13
C LEU A 145 -19.08 -8.27 -6.56
N THR A 146 -18.62 -7.54 -7.55
CA THR A 146 -18.77 -7.92 -8.97
C THR A 146 -17.46 -8.35 -9.64
N LEU A 147 -16.38 -8.55 -8.91
CA LEU A 147 -15.19 -9.18 -9.49
C LEU A 147 -15.51 -10.68 -9.73
N PRO A 148 -15.46 -11.14 -10.97
CA PRO A 148 -15.65 -12.55 -11.25
C PRO A 148 -14.54 -13.36 -10.59
N THR A 149 -14.96 -14.41 -9.88
CA THR A 149 -14.08 -15.43 -9.28
C THR A 149 -13.27 -16.15 -10.35
#